data_5eb09cd18abbe5ab0005b08d70edb84c
#
_entry.id   5eb09cd18abbe5ab0005b08d70edb84c
#
_cell.length_a   1.000
_cell.length_b   1.000
_cell.length_c   1.000
_cell.angle_alpha   90.00
_cell.angle_beta   90.00
_cell.angle_gamma   90.00
#
_symmetry.space_group_name_H-M   'P 1'
#
loop_
_entity.id
_entity.type
_entity.pdbx_description
1 polymer ?
#
loop_
_entity_poly.entity_id
_entity_poly.type
_entity_poly.pdbx_seq_one_letter_code
_entity_poly.pdbx_strand_id
1 'polypeptide(L)'
;MTLKHFLQNTDLTADEYAYVFARAALIKKKFKAYEKHHTLADRTLAMIFEKASTRTRVSFEAGMYQMGGSVVHLTTGDSQLGRAEPIDDSARVISRMVDLVMIRTFEQAKIDLFAAHSRVPVINGLTNEFHPCQILADIFTYIEHRGSIAGKVVAWVGDGNNMANSWLQAAEILGFKVHVSTPWGYEVDQSVAGIRSTDSYKVYTDPLEACKGADLVTTDVWTSMGFEAENDARKKAFAKWCVDAEMMAVAKPDALFMHCLPAHRGEEVQASVIDGPQSVVWDEAENRMHAQKALMEYLLLGRIE
;
A
#
# COMPACT_ATOMS: atom_id res chain seq x y z
N MET A 1 24.49 9.75 4.65
CA MET A 1 23.32 9.39 3.82
C MET A 1 22.31 10.52 3.95
N THR A 2 21.69 10.99 2.86
CA THR A 2 20.61 11.98 2.96
C THR A 2 19.38 11.29 3.56
N LEU A 3 18.72 11.93 4.53
CA LEU A 3 17.49 11.42 5.13
C LEU A 3 16.42 11.23 4.04
N LYS A 4 15.82 10.06 3.99
CA LYS A 4 14.79 9.69 3.03
C LYS A 4 13.55 9.19 3.78
N HIS A 5 12.37 9.63 3.34
CA HIS A 5 11.07 9.17 3.83
C HIS A 5 10.38 8.33 2.76
N PHE A 6 9.30 7.63 3.13
CA PHE A 6 8.40 6.95 2.21
C PHE A 6 6.95 7.30 2.56
N LEU A 7 6.49 8.44 2.07
CA LEU A 7 5.19 9.04 2.37
C LEU A 7 4.17 8.74 1.27
N GLN A 8 4.67 8.54 0.04
CA GLN A 8 3.90 8.21 -1.15
C GLN A 8 4.78 7.43 -2.15
N ASN A 9 4.17 6.85 -3.20
CA ASN A 9 4.93 6.00 -4.12
C ASN A 9 5.99 6.77 -4.92
N THR A 10 5.82 8.06 -5.11
CA THR A 10 6.78 8.92 -5.84
C THR A 10 8.07 9.21 -5.08
N ASP A 11 8.18 8.81 -3.82
CA ASP A 11 9.38 9.02 -3.00
C ASP A 11 10.53 8.05 -3.34
N LEU A 12 10.23 6.98 -4.07
CA LEU A 12 11.23 6.06 -4.60
C LEU A 12 11.29 6.14 -6.13
N THR A 13 12.49 6.08 -6.66
CA THR A 13 12.74 5.92 -8.10
C THR A 13 12.52 4.46 -8.53
N ALA A 14 12.35 4.21 -9.84
CA ALA A 14 12.24 2.84 -10.37
C ALA A 14 13.41 1.92 -9.97
N ASP A 15 14.63 2.48 -9.94
CA ASP A 15 15.84 1.76 -9.54
C ASP A 15 15.87 1.44 -8.03
N GLU A 16 15.32 2.32 -7.18
CA GLU A 16 15.15 2.05 -5.75
C GLU A 16 14.07 0.99 -5.50
N TYR A 17 12.96 1.03 -6.24
CA TYR A 17 11.95 -0.04 -6.21
C TYR A 17 12.54 -1.40 -6.59
N ALA A 18 13.31 -1.45 -7.68
CA ALA A 18 13.98 -2.69 -8.10
C ALA A 18 14.89 -3.25 -7.01
N TYR A 19 15.66 -2.38 -6.34
CA TYR A 19 16.50 -2.78 -5.21
C TYR A 19 15.66 -3.30 -4.04
N VAL A 20 14.61 -2.57 -3.63
CA VAL A 20 13.74 -2.98 -2.51
C VAL A 20 13.06 -4.32 -2.79
N PHE A 21 12.58 -4.56 -4.02
CA PHE A 21 11.99 -5.84 -4.40
C PHE A 21 13.00 -7.00 -4.38
N ALA A 22 14.21 -6.78 -4.86
CA ALA A 22 15.28 -7.79 -4.77
C ALA A 22 15.62 -8.13 -3.31
N ARG A 23 15.67 -7.12 -2.43
CA ARG A 23 15.87 -7.32 -0.99
C ARG A 23 14.70 -8.05 -0.35
N ALA A 24 13.45 -7.70 -0.70
CA ALA A 24 12.25 -8.36 -0.20
C ALA A 24 12.26 -9.86 -0.53
N ALA A 25 12.63 -10.22 -1.77
CA ALA A 25 12.76 -11.61 -2.19
C ALA A 25 13.83 -12.36 -1.38
N LEU A 26 15.00 -11.75 -1.17
CA LEU A 26 16.08 -12.33 -0.35
C LEU A 26 15.62 -12.54 1.11
N ILE A 27 15.00 -11.52 1.70
CA ILE A 27 14.50 -11.55 3.10
C ILE A 27 13.41 -12.63 3.23
N LYS A 28 12.47 -12.70 2.28
CA LYS A 28 11.44 -13.75 2.24
C LYS A 28 12.04 -15.15 2.14
N LYS A 29 13.03 -15.34 1.26
CA LYS A 29 13.74 -16.61 1.13
C LYS A 29 14.40 -17.05 2.44
N LYS A 30 15.11 -16.14 3.12
CA LYS A 30 15.72 -16.41 4.43
C LYS A 30 14.67 -16.74 5.49
N PHE A 31 13.57 -15.97 5.53
CA PHE A 31 12.46 -16.24 6.45
C PHE A 31 11.87 -17.65 6.27
N LYS A 32 11.59 -18.05 5.02
CA LYS A 32 11.07 -19.40 4.72
C LYS A 32 12.08 -20.51 5.05
N ALA A 33 13.38 -20.21 5.03
CA ALA A 33 14.45 -21.15 5.40
C ALA A 33 14.79 -21.13 6.91
N TYR A 34 14.06 -20.32 7.73
CA TYR A 34 14.36 -20.09 9.15
C TYR A 34 15.77 -19.52 9.39
N GLU A 35 16.35 -18.85 8.41
CA GLU A 35 17.63 -18.17 8.54
C GLU A 35 17.45 -16.78 9.20
N LYS A 36 18.30 -16.46 10.17
CA LYS A 36 18.29 -15.15 10.82
C LYS A 36 18.71 -14.04 9.85
N HIS A 37 18.02 -12.91 9.91
CA HIS A 37 18.32 -11.72 9.14
C HIS A 37 18.21 -10.47 10.04
N HIS A 38 19.21 -10.26 10.88
CA HIS A 38 19.20 -9.24 11.94
C HIS A 38 19.94 -7.96 11.49
N THR A 39 19.59 -7.41 10.33
CA THR A 39 20.22 -6.20 9.78
C THR A 39 19.82 -4.92 10.53
N LEU A 40 18.75 -4.95 11.30
CA LEU A 40 18.26 -3.84 12.11
C LEU A 40 18.40 -4.12 13.62
N ALA A 41 19.43 -4.89 14.00
CA ALA A 41 19.73 -5.14 15.41
C ALA A 41 19.89 -3.80 16.16
N ASP A 42 19.29 -3.73 17.36
CA ASP A 42 19.30 -2.57 18.25
C ASP A 42 18.65 -1.29 17.64
N ARG A 43 17.85 -1.41 16.58
CA ARG A 43 17.05 -0.32 16.04
C ARG A 43 15.64 -0.33 16.60
N THR A 44 15.05 0.85 16.74
CA THR A 44 13.70 1.03 17.28
C THR A 44 12.79 1.71 16.25
N LEU A 45 11.65 1.07 15.99
CA LEU A 45 10.56 1.61 15.19
C LEU A 45 9.47 2.17 16.11
N ALA A 46 9.13 3.45 16.00
CA ALA A 46 7.88 3.99 16.56
C ALA A 46 6.74 3.79 15.56
N MET A 47 5.65 3.16 16.01
CA MET A 47 4.42 3.02 15.22
C MET A 47 3.31 3.87 15.83
N ILE A 48 2.85 4.86 15.08
CA ILE A 48 1.83 5.82 15.49
C ILE A 48 0.53 5.53 14.75
N PHE A 49 -0.55 5.21 15.50
CA PHE A 49 -1.85 4.87 14.94
C PHE A 49 -2.95 5.82 15.41
N GLU A 50 -3.54 6.55 14.47
CA GLU A 50 -4.84 7.24 14.66
C GLU A 50 -6.02 6.39 14.16
N LYS A 51 -5.75 5.45 13.24
CA LYS A 51 -6.71 4.43 12.75
C LYS A 51 -6.21 3.04 13.10
N ALA A 52 -7.07 2.20 13.67
CA ALA A 52 -6.74 0.80 13.96
C ALA A 52 -6.41 0.02 12.67
N SER A 53 -5.47 -0.92 12.77
CA SER A 53 -5.14 -1.84 11.68
C SER A 53 -4.37 -3.06 12.20
N THR A 54 -4.98 -4.23 12.08
CA THR A 54 -4.33 -5.50 12.44
C THR A 54 -3.19 -5.81 11.49
N ARG A 55 -3.41 -5.75 10.18
CA ARG A 55 -2.40 -6.12 9.16
C ARG A 55 -1.19 -5.20 9.20
N THR A 56 -1.39 -3.89 9.25
CA THR A 56 -0.28 -2.92 9.34
C THR A 56 0.51 -3.13 10.62
N ARG A 57 -0.17 -3.31 11.76
CA ARG A 57 0.48 -3.55 13.03
C ARG A 57 1.32 -4.83 12.99
N VAL A 58 0.70 -5.95 12.65
CA VAL A 58 1.38 -7.26 12.65
C VAL A 58 2.56 -7.27 11.68
N SER A 59 2.41 -6.73 10.45
CA SER A 59 3.46 -6.78 9.44
C SER A 59 4.68 -5.93 9.82
N PHE A 60 4.50 -4.74 10.38
CA PHE A 60 5.63 -3.91 10.84
C PHE A 60 6.25 -4.44 12.13
N GLU A 61 5.44 -4.78 13.13
CA GLU A 61 5.91 -5.25 14.44
C GLU A 61 6.68 -6.57 14.31
N ALA A 62 6.07 -7.57 13.66
CA ALA A 62 6.75 -8.84 13.40
C ALA A 62 7.96 -8.67 12.48
N GLY A 63 7.84 -7.82 11.45
CA GLY A 63 8.92 -7.50 10.53
C GLY A 63 10.13 -6.92 11.24
N MET A 64 9.94 -5.90 12.08
CA MET A 64 11.02 -5.25 12.82
C MET A 64 11.66 -6.21 13.82
N TYR A 65 10.87 -6.98 14.57
CA TYR A 65 11.36 -7.99 15.48
C TYR A 65 12.23 -9.05 14.78
N GLN A 66 11.77 -9.56 13.63
CA GLN A 66 12.52 -10.56 12.86
C GLN A 66 13.82 -10.02 12.26
N MET A 67 13.95 -8.71 12.13
CA MET A 67 15.19 -8.05 11.72
C MET A 67 16.10 -7.66 12.89
N GLY A 68 15.76 -8.06 14.12
CA GLY A 68 16.54 -7.85 15.34
C GLY A 68 16.27 -6.53 16.05
N GLY A 69 15.29 -5.77 15.58
CA GLY A 69 14.90 -4.49 16.18
C GLY A 69 13.76 -4.60 17.20
N SER A 70 13.34 -3.46 17.72
CA SER A 70 12.25 -3.31 18.69
C SER A 70 11.19 -2.34 18.18
N VAL A 71 10.00 -2.37 18.79
CA VAL A 71 8.87 -1.51 18.42
C VAL A 71 8.32 -0.79 19.62
N VAL A 72 8.03 0.50 19.46
CA VAL A 72 7.20 1.31 20.38
C VAL A 72 5.89 1.57 19.69
N HIS A 73 4.79 1.07 20.23
CA HIS A 73 3.45 1.26 19.69
C HIS A 73 2.74 2.39 20.41
N LEU A 74 2.30 3.41 19.68
CA LEU A 74 1.61 4.59 20.16
C LEU A 74 0.23 4.69 19.51
N THR A 75 -0.82 4.77 20.33
CA THR A 75 -2.19 5.04 19.88
C THR A 75 -2.62 6.43 20.29
N THR A 76 -3.71 6.94 19.72
CA THR A 76 -4.33 8.22 20.16
C THR A 76 -4.76 8.19 21.62
N GLY A 77 -5.00 7.01 22.19
CA GLY A 77 -5.32 6.83 23.62
C GLY A 77 -4.11 7.00 24.52
N ASP A 78 -2.95 6.58 24.06
CA ASP A 78 -1.70 6.47 24.84
C ASP A 78 -0.73 7.61 24.56
N SER A 79 -1.00 8.45 23.56
CA SER A 79 -0.13 9.55 23.16
C SER A 79 -0.82 10.91 23.29
N GLN A 80 -0.03 11.94 23.48
CA GLN A 80 -0.51 13.34 23.45
C GLN A 80 -0.62 13.89 22.02
N LEU A 81 -0.29 13.09 21.02
CA LEU A 81 -0.38 13.42 19.60
C LEU A 81 -1.81 13.85 19.22
N GLY A 82 -1.94 15.10 18.80
CA GLY A 82 -3.22 15.68 18.38
C GLY A 82 -4.19 16.10 19.50
N ARG A 83 -3.83 15.93 20.79
CA ARG A 83 -4.67 16.42 21.92
C ARG A 83 -4.22 17.75 22.47
N ALA A 84 -2.92 17.99 22.58
CA ALA A 84 -2.36 19.24 23.13
C ALA A 84 -0.96 19.55 22.57
N GLU A 85 -0.23 18.56 22.04
CA GLU A 85 1.10 18.75 21.51
C GLU A 85 1.06 18.94 19.97
N PRO A 86 1.70 20.00 19.43
CA PRO A 86 1.85 20.20 18.00
C PRO A 86 2.57 19.02 17.33
N ILE A 87 2.19 18.69 16.09
CA ILE A 87 2.76 17.56 15.34
C ILE A 87 4.27 17.72 15.14
N ASP A 88 4.72 18.94 14.88
CA ASP A 88 6.14 19.25 14.67
C ASP A 88 6.98 19.10 15.96
N ASP A 89 6.41 19.41 17.14
CA ASP A 89 7.08 19.17 18.42
C ASP A 89 7.17 17.67 18.71
N SER A 90 6.08 16.92 18.51
CA SER A 90 6.08 15.46 18.62
C SER A 90 7.12 14.83 17.69
N ALA A 91 7.23 15.32 16.45
CA ALA A 91 8.24 14.85 15.48
C ALA A 91 9.67 15.11 15.98
N ARG A 92 9.95 16.30 16.51
CA ARG A 92 11.27 16.66 17.06
C ARG A 92 11.63 15.79 18.27
N VAL A 93 10.67 15.47 19.13
CA VAL A 93 10.88 14.66 20.33
C VAL A 93 11.07 13.19 19.97
N ILE A 94 10.09 12.59 19.27
CA ILE A 94 10.09 11.14 18.97
C ILE A 94 11.29 10.77 18.12
N SER A 95 11.61 11.56 17.09
CA SER A 95 12.73 11.28 16.18
C SER A 95 14.13 11.39 16.83
N ARG A 96 14.24 11.80 18.10
CA ARG A 96 15.47 11.74 18.88
C ARG A 96 15.62 10.47 19.72
N MET A 97 14.55 9.69 19.83
CA MET A 97 14.49 8.52 20.72
C MET A 97 14.39 7.20 19.94
N VAL A 98 14.08 7.26 18.64
CA VAL A 98 13.89 6.10 17.76
C VAL A 98 14.68 6.25 16.47
N ASP A 99 14.83 5.16 15.72
CA ASP A 99 15.56 5.15 14.44
C ASP A 99 14.64 5.29 13.23
N LEU A 100 13.35 4.96 13.37
CA LEU A 100 12.37 4.95 12.30
C LEU A 100 10.98 5.24 12.85
N VAL A 101 10.12 5.89 12.08
CA VAL A 101 8.73 6.17 12.45
C VAL A 101 7.80 5.66 11.34
N MET A 102 6.73 4.96 11.71
CA MET A 102 5.60 4.66 10.83
C MET A 102 4.34 5.34 11.39
N ILE A 103 3.60 6.03 10.52
CA ILE A 103 2.38 6.76 10.90
C ILE A 103 1.22 6.25 10.06
N ARG A 104 0.10 5.91 10.72
CA ARG A 104 -1.19 5.62 10.10
C ARG A 104 -2.23 6.60 10.63
N THR A 105 -2.68 7.49 9.78
CA THR A 105 -3.54 8.62 10.15
C THR A 105 -4.63 8.87 9.09
N PHE A 106 -5.30 10.01 9.16
CA PHE A 106 -6.33 10.43 8.21
C PHE A 106 -5.73 11.29 7.08
N GLU A 107 -5.03 12.36 7.40
CA GLU A 107 -4.60 13.38 6.47
C GLU A 107 -3.13 13.23 6.09
N GLN A 108 -2.81 13.27 4.79
CA GLN A 108 -1.44 13.26 4.29
C GLN A 108 -0.62 14.43 4.84
N ALA A 109 -1.22 15.62 4.94
CA ALA A 109 -0.57 16.81 5.46
C ALA A 109 0.02 16.63 6.88
N LYS A 110 -0.59 15.78 7.71
CA LYS A 110 -0.04 15.45 9.05
C LYS A 110 1.27 14.69 8.96
N ILE A 111 1.35 13.69 8.06
CA ILE A 111 2.57 12.92 7.87
C ILE A 111 3.66 13.80 7.25
N ASP A 112 3.30 14.63 6.28
CA ASP A 112 4.24 15.56 5.63
C ASP A 112 4.84 16.54 6.64
N LEU A 113 4.02 17.12 7.53
CA LEU A 113 4.48 18.00 8.59
C LEU A 113 5.38 17.26 9.58
N PHE A 114 5.04 16.02 9.98
CA PHE A 114 5.87 15.20 10.85
C PHE A 114 7.21 14.89 10.20
N ALA A 115 7.21 14.48 8.94
CA ALA A 115 8.42 14.16 8.18
C ALA A 115 9.35 15.37 8.03
N ALA A 116 8.79 16.55 7.76
CA ALA A 116 9.56 17.81 7.64
C ALA A 116 10.35 18.16 8.92
N HIS A 117 9.93 17.69 10.09
CA HIS A 117 10.58 17.97 11.38
C HIS A 117 11.26 16.74 11.99
N SER A 118 11.16 15.58 11.36
CA SER A 118 11.78 14.34 11.80
C SER A 118 13.27 14.30 11.46
N ARG A 119 14.07 13.70 12.35
CA ARG A 119 15.50 13.40 12.12
C ARG A 119 15.73 11.98 11.61
N VAL A 120 14.69 11.18 11.56
CA VAL A 120 14.74 9.78 11.13
C VAL A 120 13.74 9.54 10.00
N PRO A 121 13.88 8.46 9.22
CA PRO A 121 12.92 8.13 8.18
C PRO A 121 11.49 8.02 8.73
N VAL A 122 10.52 8.47 7.92
CA VAL A 122 9.08 8.35 8.19
C VAL A 122 8.46 7.52 7.08
N ILE A 123 7.60 6.57 7.47
CA ILE A 123 6.85 5.70 6.56
C ILE A 123 5.36 5.99 6.71
N ASN A 124 4.68 6.22 5.60
CA ASN A 124 3.23 6.28 5.55
C ASN A 124 2.61 4.87 5.64
N GLY A 125 2.02 4.53 6.77
CA GLY A 125 1.28 3.29 6.97
C GLY A 125 -0.10 3.27 6.30
N LEU A 126 -0.73 4.41 6.14
CA LEU A 126 -1.93 4.74 5.37
C LEU A 126 -2.40 6.16 5.71
N THR A 127 -2.85 6.90 4.70
CA THR A 127 -3.68 8.11 4.83
C THR A 127 -4.97 7.97 3.99
N ASN A 128 -5.83 8.98 4.01
CA ASN A 128 -6.99 9.03 3.11
C ASN A 128 -6.57 9.23 1.65
N GLU A 129 -5.40 9.80 1.43
CA GLU A 129 -4.87 10.11 0.10
C GLU A 129 -4.03 8.97 -0.48
N PHE A 130 -3.25 8.23 0.36
CA PHE A 130 -2.29 7.23 -0.12
C PHE A 130 -2.18 6.01 0.80
N HIS A 131 -1.84 4.86 0.17
CA HIS A 131 -1.45 3.62 0.86
C HIS A 131 -0.20 2.99 0.21
N PRO A 132 0.95 3.68 0.26
CA PRO A 132 2.14 3.27 -0.51
C PRO A 132 2.70 1.91 -0.10
N CYS A 133 2.62 1.55 1.19
CA CYS A 133 3.08 0.25 1.67
C CYS A 133 2.25 -0.93 1.14
N GLN A 134 0.97 -0.71 0.80
CA GLN A 134 0.16 -1.74 0.17
C GLN A 134 0.62 -1.95 -1.27
N ILE A 135 0.72 -0.89 -2.05
CA ILE A 135 1.15 -0.96 -3.45
C ILE A 135 2.56 -1.57 -3.57
N LEU A 136 3.46 -1.26 -2.65
CA LEU A 136 4.78 -1.91 -2.60
C LEU A 136 4.66 -3.43 -2.51
N ALA A 137 3.74 -3.94 -1.68
CA ALA A 137 3.51 -5.37 -1.53
C ALA A 137 2.78 -6.00 -2.71
N ASP A 138 1.80 -5.30 -3.28
CA ASP A 138 1.01 -5.75 -4.43
C ASP A 138 1.92 -5.95 -5.66
N ILE A 139 2.78 -4.97 -5.94
CA ILE A 139 3.74 -5.05 -7.04
C ILE A 139 4.77 -6.14 -6.79
N PHE A 140 5.28 -6.26 -5.57
CA PHE A 140 6.17 -7.35 -5.21
C PHE A 140 5.52 -8.73 -5.42
N THR A 141 4.25 -8.89 -5.05
CA THR A 141 3.47 -10.10 -5.28
C THR A 141 3.29 -10.38 -6.77
N TYR A 142 2.97 -9.36 -7.56
CA TYR A 142 2.89 -9.50 -9.00
C TYR A 142 4.21 -10.01 -9.59
N ILE A 143 5.34 -9.41 -9.16
CA ILE A 143 6.68 -9.80 -9.62
C ILE A 143 7.01 -11.27 -9.28
N GLU A 144 6.64 -11.74 -8.11
CA GLU A 144 6.85 -13.14 -7.72
C GLU A 144 6.09 -14.12 -8.61
N HIS A 145 4.86 -13.77 -9.00
CA HIS A 145 3.99 -14.65 -9.78
C HIS A 145 4.17 -14.54 -11.30
N ARG A 146 4.54 -13.36 -11.82
CA ARG A 146 4.50 -13.03 -13.25
C ARG A 146 5.74 -12.32 -13.78
N GLY A 147 6.70 -12.00 -12.93
CA GLY A 147 7.88 -11.21 -13.31
C GLY A 147 7.56 -9.71 -13.42
N SER A 148 8.29 -8.98 -14.26
CA SER A 148 8.18 -7.53 -14.34
C SER A 148 6.77 -7.03 -14.61
N ILE A 149 6.34 -6.00 -13.85
CA ILE A 149 5.08 -5.31 -14.06
C ILE A 149 5.18 -4.25 -15.19
N ALA A 150 6.38 -3.86 -15.59
CA ALA A 150 6.59 -2.86 -16.65
C ALA A 150 5.91 -3.28 -17.95
N GLY A 151 5.17 -2.36 -18.57
CA GLY A 151 4.40 -2.60 -19.80
C GLY A 151 3.11 -3.41 -19.61
N LYS A 152 2.76 -3.77 -18.39
CA LYS A 152 1.52 -4.51 -18.05
C LYS A 152 0.34 -3.58 -17.86
N VAL A 153 -0.85 -4.17 -17.77
CA VAL A 153 -2.11 -3.47 -17.52
C VAL A 153 -2.71 -3.95 -16.22
N VAL A 154 -2.93 -3.02 -15.30
CA VAL A 154 -3.64 -3.23 -14.05
C VAL A 154 -5.04 -2.63 -14.19
N ALA A 155 -6.10 -3.42 -13.99
CA ALA A 155 -7.46 -2.92 -13.92
C ALA A 155 -7.82 -2.61 -12.47
N TRP A 156 -8.08 -1.35 -12.18
CA TRP A 156 -8.69 -0.89 -10.94
C TRP A 156 -10.20 -0.77 -11.10
N VAL A 157 -10.95 -1.52 -10.30
CA VAL A 157 -12.43 -1.54 -10.34
C VAL A 157 -12.96 -1.19 -8.96
N GLY A 158 -13.53 0.01 -8.78
CA GLY A 158 -14.03 0.41 -7.48
C GLY A 158 -13.99 1.91 -7.22
N ASP A 159 -13.76 2.30 -5.98
CA ASP A 159 -13.73 3.70 -5.53
C ASP A 159 -12.43 4.40 -5.93
N GLY A 160 -12.52 5.69 -6.26
CA GLY A 160 -11.37 6.55 -6.52
C GLY A 160 -10.65 6.96 -5.24
N ASN A 161 -10.27 5.98 -4.42
CA ASN A 161 -9.71 6.15 -3.08
C ASN A 161 -8.17 6.20 -3.06
N ASN A 162 -7.60 6.12 -1.86
CA ASN A 162 -6.14 6.11 -1.63
C ASN A 162 -5.41 4.95 -2.32
N MET A 163 -6.05 3.80 -2.51
CA MET A 163 -5.47 2.68 -3.26
C MET A 163 -5.36 3.02 -4.75
N ALA A 164 -6.45 3.56 -5.34
CA ALA A 164 -6.44 4.02 -6.73
C ALA A 164 -5.35 5.07 -6.96
N ASN A 165 -5.28 6.10 -6.09
CA ASN A 165 -4.23 7.14 -6.17
C ASN A 165 -2.83 6.54 -6.14
N SER A 166 -2.60 5.57 -5.24
CA SER A 166 -1.29 4.94 -5.07
C SER A 166 -0.92 4.04 -6.26
N TRP A 167 -1.90 3.34 -6.86
CA TRP A 167 -1.69 2.59 -8.11
C TRP A 167 -1.26 3.49 -9.26
N LEU A 168 -1.91 4.65 -9.40
CA LEU A 168 -1.59 5.61 -10.46
C LEU A 168 -0.17 6.17 -10.31
N GLN A 169 0.24 6.53 -9.08
CA GLN A 169 1.62 6.98 -8.82
C GLN A 169 2.64 5.90 -9.18
N ALA A 170 2.39 4.66 -8.77
CA ALA A 170 3.30 3.56 -9.06
C ALA A 170 3.39 3.25 -10.56
N ALA A 171 2.30 3.38 -11.30
CA ALA A 171 2.27 3.17 -12.75
C ALA A 171 3.19 4.15 -13.49
N GLU A 172 3.17 5.42 -13.08
CA GLU A 172 4.04 6.45 -13.68
C GLU A 172 5.52 6.15 -13.46
N ILE A 173 5.88 5.62 -12.28
CA ILE A 173 7.28 5.34 -11.92
C ILE A 173 7.78 4.04 -12.55
N LEU A 174 6.94 3.00 -12.56
CA LEU A 174 7.35 1.64 -12.94
C LEU A 174 6.98 1.26 -14.37
N GLY A 175 6.34 2.19 -15.14
CA GLY A 175 6.10 2.03 -16.56
C GLY A 175 5.04 0.98 -16.91
N PHE A 176 4.01 0.83 -16.08
CA PHE A 176 2.82 0.05 -16.41
C PHE A 176 1.59 0.96 -16.63
N LYS A 177 0.45 0.40 -17.01
CA LYS A 177 -0.79 1.15 -17.23
C LYS A 177 -1.86 0.75 -16.24
N VAL A 178 -2.67 1.73 -15.81
CA VAL A 178 -3.86 1.47 -14.99
C VAL A 178 -5.12 1.77 -15.80
N HIS A 179 -5.98 0.78 -15.97
CA HIS A 179 -7.33 0.95 -16.45
C HIS A 179 -8.23 1.20 -15.24
N VAL A 180 -8.78 2.40 -15.12
CA VAL A 180 -9.58 2.80 -13.97
C VAL A 180 -11.05 2.76 -14.32
N SER A 181 -11.87 2.06 -13.55
CA SER A 181 -13.33 2.17 -13.64
C SER A 181 -13.92 2.44 -12.25
N THR A 182 -14.58 3.58 -12.14
CA THR A 182 -15.26 4.04 -10.93
C THR A 182 -16.69 4.46 -11.27
N PRO A 183 -17.66 4.36 -10.34
CA PRO A 183 -18.98 4.95 -10.52
C PRO A 183 -18.90 6.46 -10.64
N TRP A 184 -19.91 7.05 -11.30
CA TRP A 184 -20.06 8.50 -11.33
C TRP A 184 -20.18 9.10 -9.92
N GLY A 185 -19.40 10.18 -9.67
CA GLY A 185 -19.31 10.85 -8.37
C GLY A 185 -18.31 10.21 -7.40
N TYR A 186 -17.57 9.15 -7.82
CA TYR A 186 -16.54 8.45 -7.05
C TYR A 186 -15.23 8.32 -7.84
N GLU A 187 -15.02 9.25 -8.76
CA GLU A 187 -13.83 9.27 -9.61
C GLU A 187 -12.57 9.56 -8.81
N VAL A 188 -11.42 9.13 -9.35
CA VAL A 188 -10.11 9.49 -8.82
C VAL A 188 -9.89 11.00 -8.95
N ASP A 189 -9.53 11.66 -7.85
CA ASP A 189 -9.09 13.05 -7.89
C ASP A 189 -7.61 13.11 -8.35
N GLN A 190 -7.40 13.50 -9.60
CA GLN A 190 -6.09 13.60 -10.21
C GLN A 190 -5.17 14.60 -9.49
N SER A 191 -5.74 15.65 -8.88
CA SER A 191 -4.96 16.64 -8.14
C SER A 191 -4.38 16.05 -6.85
N VAL A 192 -5.14 15.17 -6.18
CA VAL A 192 -4.69 14.42 -5.01
C VAL A 192 -3.66 13.37 -5.40
N ALA A 193 -3.92 12.60 -6.46
CA ALA A 193 -2.99 11.58 -6.93
C ALA A 193 -1.63 12.17 -7.39
N GLY A 194 -1.59 13.45 -7.76
CA GLY A 194 -0.35 14.13 -8.14
C GLY A 194 0.28 13.61 -9.43
N ILE A 195 -0.54 13.08 -10.35
CA ILE A 195 -0.10 12.43 -11.57
C ILE A 195 0.34 13.48 -12.59
N ARG A 196 1.51 13.26 -13.18
CA ARG A 196 2.13 14.18 -14.14
C ARG A 196 1.82 13.86 -15.59
N SER A 197 1.48 12.59 -15.88
CA SER A 197 1.21 12.10 -17.24
C SER A 197 -0.08 11.32 -17.30
N THR A 198 -0.92 11.60 -18.28
CA THR A 198 -2.13 10.83 -18.59
C THR A 198 -1.85 9.54 -19.38
N ASP A 199 -0.58 9.31 -19.77
CA ASP A 199 -0.21 8.13 -20.57
C ASP A 199 -0.17 6.84 -19.75
N SER A 200 -0.05 6.98 -18.40
CA SER A 200 0.03 5.84 -17.48
C SER A 200 -1.33 5.27 -17.08
N TYR A 201 -2.45 5.92 -17.44
CA TYR A 201 -3.78 5.42 -17.09
C TYR A 201 -4.84 5.75 -18.13
N LYS A 202 -5.95 5.01 -18.09
CA LYS A 202 -7.13 5.25 -18.89
C LYS A 202 -8.39 5.00 -18.08
N VAL A 203 -9.36 5.92 -18.16
CA VAL A 203 -10.65 5.82 -17.46
C VAL A 203 -11.68 5.15 -18.35
N TYR A 204 -12.46 4.26 -17.76
CA TYR A 204 -13.56 3.53 -18.38
C TYR A 204 -14.83 3.70 -17.55
N THR A 205 -15.95 3.89 -18.23
CA THR A 205 -17.28 3.96 -17.58
C THR A 205 -17.86 2.58 -17.30
N ASP A 206 -17.37 1.56 -17.99
CA ASP A 206 -17.77 0.17 -17.84
C ASP A 206 -16.62 -0.63 -17.20
N PRO A 207 -16.83 -1.26 -16.02
CA PRO A 207 -15.81 -2.05 -15.37
C PRO A 207 -15.35 -3.28 -16.18
N LEU A 208 -16.24 -3.86 -16.99
CA LEU A 208 -15.90 -4.98 -17.88
C LEU A 208 -14.88 -4.55 -18.94
N GLU A 209 -15.07 -3.39 -19.55
CA GLU A 209 -14.12 -2.84 -20.53
C GLU A 209 -12.79 -2.46 -19.89
N ALA A 210 -12.78 -2.03 -18.62
CA ALA A 210 -11.53 -1.76 -17.88
C ALA A 210 -10.72 -3.04 -17.68
N CYS A 211 -11.39 -4.16 -17.39
CA CYS A 211 -10.75 -5.46 -17.16
C CYS A 211 -10.24 -6.12 -18.44
N LYS A 212 -10.71 -5.71 -19.61
CA LYS A 212 -10.40 -6.36 -20.88
C LYS A 212 -8.90 -6.37 -21.19
N GLY A 213 -8.32 -7.58 -21.27
CA GLY A 213 -6.91 -7.80 -21.54
C GLY A 213 -5.96 -7.35 -20.41
N ALA A 214 -6.48 -7.10 -19.21
CA ALA A 214 -5.67 -6.77 -18.04
C ALA A 214 -4.79 -7.96 -17.61
N ASP A 215 -3.60 -7.65 -17.08
CA ASP A 215 -2.67 -8.61 -16.48
C ASP A 215 -2.96 -8.82 -14.98
N LEU A 216 -3.60 -7.84 -14.36
CA LEU A 216 -4.01 -7.84 -12.96
C LEU A 216 -5.35 -7.13 -12.83
N VAL A 217 -6.30 -7.71 -12.10
CA VAL A 217 -7.53 -7.06 -11.66
C VAL A 217 -7.45 -6.85 -10.16
N THR A 218 -7.72 -5.64 -9.70
CA THR A 218 -7.67 -5.31 -8.27
C THR A 218 -8.79 -4.36 -7.88
N THR A 219 -9.22 -4.46 -6.64
CA THR A 219 -10.29 -3.65 -6.04
C THR A 219 -10.04 -3.43 -4.56
N ASP A 220 -10.84 -2.60 -3.93
CA ASP A 220 -10.91 -2.38 -2.48
C ASP A 220 -12.36 -2.24 -2.05
N VAL A 221 -12.61 -2.25 -0.74
CA VAL A 221 -13.94 -2.04 -0.17
C VAL A 221 -14.58 -0.77 -0.71
N TRP A 222 -15.89 -0.81 -0.99
CA TRP A 222 -16.62 0.36 -1.47
C TRP A 222 -16.77 1.45 -0.41
N THR A 223 -16.77 1.05 0.87
CA THR A 223 -16.87 1.98 2.00
C THR A 223 -15.63 1.87 2.86
N SER A 224 -14.73 2.81 2.71
CA SER A 224 -13.52 2.91 3.53
C SER A 224 -13.84 3.28 4.98
N MET A 225 -12.93 2.94 5.90
CA MET A 225 -13.05 3.27 7.31
C MET A 225 -13.22 4.80 7.52
N GLY A 226 -14.28 5.19 8.21
CA GLY A 226 -14.65 6.59 8.46
C GLY A 226 -15.76 7.12 7.55
N PHE A 227 -16.23 6.32 6.58
CA PHE A 227 -17.32 6.66 5.65
C PHE A 227 -18.54 5.76 5.82
N GLU A 228 -18.66 5.08 6.97
CA GLU A 228 -19.73 4.08 7.23
C GLU A 228 -21.14 4.66 7.09
N ALA A 229 -21.31 5.97 7.32
CA ALA A 229 -22.61 6.65 7.14
C ALA A 229 -23.09 6.67 5.67
N GLU A 230 -22.18 6.50 4.70
CA GLU A 230 -22.48 6.51 3.27
C GLU A 230 -22.76 5.10 2.72
N ASN A 231 -22.64 4.04 3.53
CA ASN A 231 -22.60 2.65 3.08
C ASN A 231 -23.77 2.27 2.14
N ASP A 232 -25.00 2.63 2.48
CA ASP A 232 -26.19 2.27 1.67
C ASP A 232 -26.21 3.01 0.30
N ALA A 233 -25.78 4.25 0.26
CA ALA A 233 -25.66 5.01 -0.98
C ALA A 233 -24.54 4.43 -1.87
N ARG A 234 -23.39 4.08 -1.28
CA ARG A 234 -22.26 3.46 -1.97
C ARG A 234 -22.64 2.09 -2.53
N LYS A 235 -23.30 1.22 -1.77
CA LYS A 235 -23.76 -0.08 -2.26
C LYS A 235 -24.65 0.02 -3.52
N LYS A 236 -25.50 1.04 -3.60
CA LYS A 236 -26.31 1.30 -4.79
C LYS A 236 -25.48 1.81 -5.96
N ALA A 237 -24.57 2.75 -5.73
CA ALA A 237 -23.73 3.33 -6.76
C ALA A 237 -22.78 2.27 -7.34
N PHE A 238 -22.18 1.44 -6.51
CA PHE A 238 -21.18 0.45 -6.86
C PHE A 238 -21.71 -0.92 -7.30
N ALA A 239 -23.01 -1.12 -7.37
CA ALA A 239 -23.63 -2.44 -7.67
C ALA A 239 -23.10 -3.13 -8.94
N LYS A 240 -22.60 -2.37 -9.93
CA LYS A 240 -21.99 -2.89 -11.16
C LYS A 240 -20.45 -3.05 -11.08
N TRP A 241 -19.86 -2.63 -9.98
CA TRP A 241 -18.39 -2.67 -9.75
C TRP A 241 -17.96 -3.81 -8.83
N CYS A 242 -18.83 -4.82 -8.66
CA CYS A 242 -18.46 -6.06 -7.99
C CYS A 242 -17.61 -6.92 -8.94
N VAL A 243 -16.34 -7.13 -8.61
CA VAL A 243 -15.48 -7.99 -9.44
C VAL A 243 -15.98 -9.43 -9.40
N ASP A 244 -16.36 -9.95 -10.55
CA ASP A 244 -16.95 -11.26 -10.74
C ASP A 244 -16.20 -12.12 -11.77
N ALA A 245 -16.72 -13.31 -12.06
CA ALA A 245 -16.12 -14.25 -13.00
C ALA A 245 -16.14 -13.72 -14.45
N GLU A 246 -17.09 -12.85 -14.83
CA GLU A 246 -17.17 -12.27 -16.15
C GLU A 246 -16.04 -11.25 -16.37
N MET A 247 -15.79 -10.38 -15.38
CA MET A 247 -14.67 -9.44 -15.39
C MET A 247 -13.32 -10.17 -15.46
N MET A 248 -13.17 -11.27 -14.69
CA MET A 248 -11.95 -12.07 -14.76
C MET A 248 -11.80 -12.80 -16.10
N ALA A 249 -12.89 -13.21 -16.73
CA ALA A 249 -12.87 -13.92 -18.02
C ALA A 249 -12.46 -13.04 -19.20
N VAL A 250 -12.71 -11.71 -19.15
CA VAL A 250 -12.28 -10.78 -20.20
C VAL A 250 -10.86 -10.25 -19.97
N ALA A 251 -10.31 -10.45 -18.79
CA ALA A 251 -8.89 -10.24 -18.53
C ALA A 251 -8.04 -11.32 -19.23
N LYS A 252 -6.72 -11.23 -19.14
CA LYS A 252 -5.86 -12.28 -19.67
C LYS A 252 -6.11 -13.61 -18.94
N PRO A 253 -5.95 -14.77 -19.64
CA PRO A 253 -6.18 -16.08 -19.01
C PRO A 253 -5.32 -16.35 -17.76
N ASP A 254 -4.16 -15.72 -17.68
CA ASP A 254 -3.21 -15.79 -16.56
C ASP A 254 -3.23 -14.55 -15.67
N ALA A 255 -4.24 -13.67 -15.84
CA ALA A 255 -4.41 -12.50 -15.00
C ALA A 255 -4.53 -12.88 -13.52
N LEU A 256 -3.93 -12.09 -12.65
CA LEU A 256 -4.05 -12.24 -11.21
C LEU A 256 -5.23 -11.39 -10.69
N PHE A 257 -5.77 -11.80 -9.53
CA PHE A 257 -6.67 -11.00 -8.72
C PHE A 257 -6.00 -10.65 -7.40
N MET A 258 -6.08 -9.37 -6.99
CA MET A 258 -5.57 -8.85 -5.73
C MET A 258 -6.60 -8.00 -4.99
N HIS A 259 -6.49 -7.95 -3.66
CA HIS A 259 -7.32 -7.14 -2.78
C HIS A 259 -6.59 -6.88 -1.46
N CYS A 260 -6.46 -5.63 -1.07
CA CYS A 260 -5.70 -5.23 0.13
C CYS A 260 -6.28 -5.75 1.47
N LEU A 261 -7.46 -6.34 1.45
CA LEU A 261 -8.21 -6.85 2.60
C LEU A 261 -8.47 -5.77 3.71
N PRO A 262 -9.61 -5.87 4.46
CA PRO A 262 -10.61 -6.94 4.45
C PRO A 262 -11.47 -6.86 3.20
N ALA A 263 -12.07 -7.98 2.76
CA ALA A 263 -12.96 -8.03 1.62
C ALA A 263 -14.37 -8.42 2.06
N HIS A 264 -15.38 -7.80 1.43
CA HIS A 264 -16.81 -8.11 1.63
C HIS A 264 -17.31 -8.91 0.43
N ARG A 265 -17.27 -10.25 0.56
CA ARG A 265 -17.76 -11.15 -0.49
C ARG A 265 -19.22 -10.88 -0.82
N GLY A 266 -19.50 -10.67 -2.12
CA GLY A 266 -20.82 -10.27 -2.62
C GLY A 266 -21.07 -8.77 -2.65
N GLU A 267 -20.09 -7.95 -2.21
CA GLU A 267 -20.03 -6.51 -2.41
C GLU A 267 -18.98 -6.20 -3.49
N GLU A 268 -17.80 -5.72 -3.15
CA GLU A 268 -16.75 -5.34 -4.14
C GLU A 268 -16.13 -6.52 -4.89
N VAL A 269 -16.29 -7.75 -4.38
CA VAL A 269 -15.78 -8.97 -5.02
C VAL A 269 -16.65 -10.18 -4.74
N GLN A 270 -16.85 -11.04 -5.74
CA GLN A 270 -17.51 -12.33 -5.56
C GLN A 270 -16.58 -13.35 -4.89
N ALA A 271 -17.17 -14.24 -4.06
CA ALA A 271 -16.43 -15.33 -3.40
C ALA A 271 -15.67 -16.21 -4.43
N SER A 272 -16.27 -16.49 -5.59
CA SER A 272 -15.66 -17.27 -6.65
C SER A 272 -14.39 -16.66 -7.23
N VAL A 273 -14.22 -15.35 -7.10
CA VAL A 273 -13.02 -14.64 -7.56
C VAL A 273 -11.96 -14.62 -6.47
N ILE A 274 -12.29 -14.09 -5.28
CA ILE A 274 -11.31 -13.94 -4.20
C ILE A 274 -10.79 -15.28 -3.65
N ASP A 275 -11.64 -16.31 -3.68
CA ASP A 275 -11.27 -17.67 -3.29
C ASP A 275 -10.92 -18.55 -4.51
N GLY A 276 -10.87 -17.96 -5.72
CA GLY A 276 -10.61 -18.62 -6.99
C GLY A 276 -9.12 -18.81 -7.29
N PRO A 277 -8.80 -19.54 -8.38
CA PRO A 277 -7.42 -19.91 -8.70
C PRO A 277 -6.53 -18.75 -9.19
N GLN A 278 -7.11 -17.65 -9.62
CA GLN A 278 -6.37 -16.44 -10.03
C GLN A 278 -6.08 -15.49 -8.87
N SER A 279 -6.68 -15.75 -7.70
CA SER A 279 -6.51 -14.92 -6.51
C SER A 279 -5.17 -15.21 -5.82
N VAL A 280 -4.43 -14.14 -5.52
CA VAL A 280 -3.17 -14.19 -4.79
C VAL A 280 -3.21 -13.33 -3.52
N VAL A 281 -4.42 -13.06 -3.00
CA VAL A 281 -4.65 -12.15 -1.86
C VAL A 281 -3.93 -12.58 -0.57
N TRP A 282 -3.70 -13.89 -0.39
CA TRP A 282 -2.98 -14.39 0.78
C TRP A 282 -1.48 -14.18 0.67
N ASP A 283 -0.91 -14.36 -0.52
CA ASP A 283 0.50 -14.05 -0.82
C ASP A 283 0.74 -12.54 -0.73
N GLU A 284 -0.20 -11.74 -1.25
CA GLU A 284 -0.21 -10.28 -1.12
C GLU A 284 -0.20 -9.83 0.35
N ALA A 285 -1.05 -10.42 1.18
CA ALA A 285 -1.10 -10.12 2.61
C ALA A 285 0.20 -10.51 3.33
N GLU A 286 0.82 -11.66 3.01
CA GLU A 286 2.12 -12.08 3.54
C GLU A 286 3.22 -11.12 3.08
N ASN A 287 3.22 -10.72 1.83
CA ASN A 287 4.23 -9.87 1.22
C ASN A 287 4.26 -8.46 1.81
N ARG A 288 3.19 -8.00 2.47
CA ARG A 288 3.22 -6.79 3.30
C ARG A 288 4.40 -6.79 4.25
N MET A 289 4.62 -7.89 4.95
CA MET A 289 5.72 -8.01 5.90
C MET A 289 7.09 -7.99 5.20
N HIS A 290 7.25 -8.73 4.12
CA HIS A 290 8.55 -8.85 3.45
C HIS A 290 8.96 -7.57 2.72
N ALA A 291 8.02 -6.92 2.03
CA ALA A 291 8.25 -5.63 1.38
C ALA A 291 8.56 -4.52 2.39
N GLN A 292 7.85 -4.48 3.52
CA GLN A 292 8.10 -3.51 4.59
C GLN A 292 9.45 -3.74 5.29
N LYS A 293 9.88 -4.99 5.48
CA LYS A 293 11.24 -5.29 5.97
C LYS A 293 12.30 -4.70 5.07
N ALA A 294 12.21 -4.95 3.77
CA ALA A 294 13.16 -4.43 2.79
C ALA A 294 13.13 -2.90 2.72
N LEU A 295 11.95 -2.29 2.83
CA LEU A 295 11.80 -0.84 2.88
C LEU A 295 12.48 -0.26 4.13
N MET A 296 12.23 -0.81 5.32
CA MET A 296 12.86 -0.36 6.57
C MET A 296 14.38 -0.50 6.50
N GLU A 297 14.87 -1.64 5.99
CA GLU A 297 16.30 -1.86 5.78
C GLU A 297 16.89 -0.79 4.85
N TYR A 298 16.24 -0.53 3.73
CA TYR A 298 16.70 0.46 2.74
C TYR A 298 16.71 1.89 3.31
N LEU A 299 15.66 2.30 4.02
CA LEU A 299 15.57 3.65 4.58
C LEU A 299 16.61 3.91 5.68
N LEU A 300 16.97 2.88 6.45
CA LEU A 300 17.95 3.00 7.54
C LEU A 300 19.40 2.81 7.09
N LEU A 301 19.65 1.86 6.19
CA LEU A 301 21.01 1.44 5.82
C LEU A 301 21.40 1.83 4.40
N GLY A 302 20.44 2.25 3.57
CA GLY A 302 20.65 2.45 2.15
C GLY A 302 20.82 1.12 1.40
N ARG A 303 21.61 1.16 0.32
CA ARG A 303 21.98 -0.07 -0.40
C ARG A 303 23.11 -0.77 0.35
N ILE A 304 22.84 -2.02 0.73
CA ILE A 304 23.81 -2.92 1.35
C ILE A 304 24.11 -4.08 0.41
N GLU A 305 25.32 -4.62 0.49
CA GLU A 305 25.79 -5.75 -0.32
C GLU A 305 25.10 -7.09 0.06
#